data_7ee8ebd9c8700bbd47ab2f5400e40ef3
#
_entry.id   7ee8ebd9c8700bbd47ab2f5400e40ef3
#
_cell.length_a   1.000
_cell.length_b   1.000
_cell.length_c   1.000
_cell.angle_alpha   90.00
_cell.angle_beta   90.00
_cell.angle_gamma   90.00
#
_symmetry.space_group_name_H-M   'P 1'
#
loop_
_entity.id
_entity.type
_entity.pdbx_description
1 polymer ?
#
loop_
_entity_poly.entity_id
_entity_poly.type
_entity_poly.pdbx_seq_one_letter_code
_entity_poly.pdbx_strand_id
1 'polypeptide(L)'
;MQRRQFTQSLVAASAGLLLANASRAVGVQDPMDAKTVSIGCSLGLSGALASLGKELKQGLDAGIAQANARGVHGRELKLLALDDGYDAARSEDNARKLIADGNVVALISCMGTANNQRILPLVDEAQIPYVAPQSGANSLRKAEYRSVFHVRASYSDEAQRLAQKLVAMGITDLAIVYQDTAFGREFLADVNAALKAASLQAPKAFKLDNQGAQVADVVRQAVAAKPMAVLLGTAGDVSAALVNEFKKVSPSTPLAATSVALSGDNLRQLGGKAAGIALSMVLPDAGRTSVALVRDYQRAMKAAGFQEFSARSFEGYVNARVLTEGLERAGRDLTRAKLRNALAGIRGNDLGGLLIDYAGGAPYVGSRFLDLGVLGANGRMVG
;
A
#
# COMPACT_ATOMS: atom_id res chain seq x y z
N MET A 1 40.49 -29.33 -85.08
CA MET A 1 41.26 -29.95 -83.96
C MET A 1 40.67 -29.44 -82.70
N GLN A 2 39.86 -30.26 -82.05
CA GLN A 2 40.00 -30.85 -80.69
C GLN A 2 40.41 -29.83 -79.64
N ARG A 3 39.69 -29.60 -78.59
CA ARG A 3 39.15 -30.59 -77.63
C ARG A 3 38.05 -29.99 -76.80
N ARG A 4 37.00 -30.78 -76.61
CA ARG A 4 36.05 -30.81 -75.50
C ARG A 4 36.84 -30.91 -74.17
N GLN A 5 36.30 -30.25 -73.13
CA GLN A 5 36.13 -30.84 -71.76
C GLN A 5 35.36 -29.84 -70.94
N PHE A 6 34.13 -30.26 -70.62
CA PHE A 6 33.71 -30.65 -69.32
C PHE A 6 34.13 -29.70 -68.15
N THR A 7 33.27 -28.85 -67.76
CA THR A 7 33.27 -28.38 -66.41
C THR A 7 31.87 -28.60 -65.87
N GLN A 8 31.80 -29.56 -64.97
CA GLN A 8 30.64 -29.91 -64.17
C GLN A 8 30.33 -28.77 -63.23
N SER A 9 29.05 -28.44 -63.23
CA SER A 9 28.43 -27.52 -62.29
C SER A 9 28.58 -28.02 -60.86
N LEU A 10 29.37 -27.33 -60.03
CA LEU A 10 29.24 -27.40 -58.57
C LEU A 10 28.27 -26.28 -58.18
N VAL A 11 27.00 -26.62 -58.04
CA VAL A 11 26.04 -25.85 -57.30
C VAL A 11 26.39 -26.07 -55.82
N ALA A 12 27.21 -25.18 -55.26
CA ALA A 12 27.38 -25.09 -53.85
C ALA A 12 26.07 -24.52 -53.27
N ALA A 13 25.24 -25.40 -52.76
CA ALA A 13 24.14 -25.02 -51.90
C ALA A 13 24.70 -24.43 -50.61
N SER A 14 24.90 -23.10 -50.59
CA SER A 14 25.04 -22.34 -49.35
C SER A 14 23.71 -22.36 -48.60
N ALA A 15 23.49 -23.44 -47.87
CA ALA A 15 22.49 -23.49 -46.81
C ALA A 15 22.97 -22.49 -45.78
N GLY A 16 22.57 -21.23 -45.93
CA GLY A 16 22.63 -20.23 -44.89
C GLY A 16 21.87 -20.74 -43.69
N LEU A 17 22.57 -21.23 -42.68
CA LEU A 17 22.06 -21.35 -41.34
C LEU A 17 21.66 -19.93 -40.88
N LEU A 18 20.46 -19.53 -41.19
CA LEU A 18 19.74 -18.54 -40.40
C LEU A 18 19.54 -19.18 -39.02
N LEU A 19 20.55 -19.04 -38.17
CA LEU A 19 20.37 -19.09 -36.72
C LEU A 19 19.40 -17.96 -36.42
N ALA A 20 18.13 -18.27 -36.53
CA ALA A 20 17.09 -17.55 -35.83
C ALA A 20 17.50 -17.65 -34.37
N ASN A 21 18.13 -16.61 -33.86
CA ASN A 21 18.12 -16.27 -32.45
C ASN A 21 16.62 -16.07 -32.09
N ALA A 22 15.92 -17.16 -31.94
CA ALA A 22 14.76 -17.19 -31.10
C ALA A 22 15.32 -16.82 -29.73
N SER A 23 15.32 -15.50 -29.43
CA SER A 23 15.26 -15.04 -28.07
C SER A 23 14.12 -15.83 -27.46
N ARG A 24 14.47 -16.95 -26.81
CA ARG A 24 13.60 -17.55 -25.82
C ARG A 24 13.41 -16.42 -24.79
N ALA A 25 12.41 -15.59 -25.03
CA ALA A 25 11.67 -15.06 -23.92
C ALA A 25 11.46 -16.28 -23.02
N VAL A 26 12.17 -16.33 -21.91
CA VAL A 26 11.86 -17.26 -20.84
C VAL A 26 10.42 -16.95 -20.56
N GLY A 27 9.53 -17.70 -21.20
CA GLY A 27 8.12 -17.62 -20.92
C GLY A 27 8.04 -17.99 -19.45
N VAL A 28 7.88 -16.97 -18.62
CA VAL A 28 7.51 -17.16 -17.24
C VAL A 28 6.23 -17.97 -17.35
N GLN A 29 6.36 -19.27 -17.15
CA GLN A 29 5.24 -20.19 -17.16
C GLN A 29 4.29 -19.62 -16.12
N ASP A 30 3.09 -19.17 -16.56
CA ASP A 30 2.07 -18.68 -15.64
C ASP A 30 1.74 -19.80 -14.68
N PRO A 31 2.07 -19.65 -13.40
CA PRO A 31 2.05 -20.76 -12.44
C PRO A 31 0.63 -20.95 -11.94
N MET A 32 -0.14 -21.74 -12.64
CA MET A 32 -1.54 -21.93 -12.32
C MET A 32 -1.83 -23.40 -12.11
N ASP A 33 -1.94 -23.80 -10.85
CA ASP A 33 -2.70 -24.98 -10.50
C ASP A 33 -4.16 -24.76 -10.90
N ALA A 34 -4.76 -25.74 -11.57
CA ALA A 34 -6.15 -25.66 -12.03
C ALA A 34 -7.16 -25.42 -10.89
N LYS A 35 -6.78 -25.68 -9.64
CA LYS A 35 -7.66 -25.59 -8.45
C LYS A 35 -7.33 -24.43 -7.52
N THR A 36 -6.09 -23.92 -7.50
CA THR A 36 -5.63 -22.91 -6.55
C THR A 36 -4.99 -21.72 -7.25
N VAL A 37 -5.30 -20.52 -6.79
CA VAL A 37 -4.68 -19.26 -7.21
C VAL A 37 -3.89 -18.70 -6.04
N SER A 38 -2.55 -18.74 -6.13
CA SER A 38 -1.67 -18.19 -5.11
C SER A 38 -1.43 -16.69 -5.31
N ILE A 39 -1.48 -15.93 -4.20
CA ILE A 39 -1.31 -14.48 -4.13
C ILE A 39 -0.20 -14.20 -3.14
N GLY A 40 0.80 -13.42 -3.54
CA GLY A 40 1.99 -13.13 -2.71
C GLY A 40 1.89 -11.82 -1.93
N CYS A 41 2.42 -11.81 -0.72
CA CYS A 41 2.47 -10.62 0.13
C CYS A 41 3.72 -10.63 1.01
N SER A 42 4.41 -9.49 1.15
CA SER A 42 5.50 -9.28 2.12
C SER A 42 5.08 -8.21 3.11
N LEU A 43 5.06 -8.54 4.41
CA LEU A 43 4.51 -7.70 5.48
C LEU A 43 5.46 -7.65 6.67
N GLY A 44 5.48 -6.52 7.37
CA GLY A 44 6.07 -6.45 8.70
C GLY A 44 5.17 -7.13 9.73
N LEU A 45 5.29 -8.45 9.89
CA LEU A 45 4.53 -9.22 10.89
C LEU A 45 5.25 -9.31 12.23
N SER A 46 6.51 -8.89 12.26
CA SER A 46 7.36 -8.72 13.44
C SER A 46 7.95 -7.29 13.49
N GLY A 47 8.60 -6.93 14.59
CA GLY A 47 9.22 -5.61 14.78
C GLY A 47 8.22 -4.49 15.06
N ALA A 48 8.67 -3.23 14.93
CA ALA A 48 7.94 -2.03 15.35
C ALA A 48 6.62 -1.75 14.61
N LEU A 49 6.38 -2.37 13.45
CA LEU A 49 5.16 -2.24 12.68
C LEU A 49 4.30 -3.52 12.69
N ALA A 50 4.60 -4.47 13.57
CA ALA A 50 3.93 -5.77 13.62
C ALA A 50 2.41 -5.66 13.81
N SER A 51 1.93 -4.72 14.62
CA SER A 51 0.50 -4.51 14.82
C SER A 51 -0.19 -4.08 13.52
N LEU A 52 0.39 -3.14 12.78
CA LEU A 52 -0.12 -2.68 11.48
C LEU A 52 -0.14 -3.81 10.45
N GLY A 53 0.96 -4.59 10.35
CA GLY A 53 1.08 -5.70 9.41
C GLY A 53 0.10 -6.84 9.71
N LYS A 54 -0.07 -7.20 10.98
CA LYS A 54 -1.03 -8.23 11.41
C LYS A 54 -2.48 -7.83 11.14
N GLU A 55 -2.85 -6.59 11.46
CA GLU A 55 -4.20 -6.09 11.16
C GLU A 55 -4.48 -6.08 9.66
N LEU A 56 -3.53 -5.61 8.84
CA LEU A 56 -3.64 -5.63 7.38
C LEU A 56 -3.86 -7.06 6.87
N LYS A 57 -3.06 -8.01 7.38
CA LYS A 57 -3.20 -9.43 7.03
C LYS A 57 -4.57 -10.00 7.41
N GLN A 58 -5.08 -9.69 8.59
CA GLN A 58 -6.43 -10.12 9.01
C GLN A 58 -7.51 -9.67 8.02
N GLY A 59 -7.42 -8.42 7.54
CA GLY A 59 -8.33 -7.91 6.52
C GLY A 59 -8.19 -8.62 5.17
N LEU A 60 -6.95 -8.89 4.73
CA LEU A 60 -6.69 -9.67 3.52
C LEU A 60 -7.26 -11.10 3.65
N ASP A 61 -7.00 -11.77 4.78
CA ASP A 61 -7.49 -13.13 5.05
C ASP A 61 -9.03 -13.17 5.01
N ALA A 62 -9.70 -12.19 5.65
CA ALA A 62 -11.15 -12.11 5.67
C ALA A 62 -11.75 -11.86 4.28
N GLY A 63 -11.13 -10.99 3.47
CA GLY A 63 -11.57 -10.72 2.10
C GLY A 63 -11.38 -11.92 1.18
N ILE A 64 -10.26 -12.62 1.30
CA ILE A 64 -9.97 -13.85 0.55
C ILE A 64 -10.90 -14.99 0.98
N ALA A 65 -11.14 -15.18 2.28
CA ALA A 65 -12.10 -16.18 2.77
C ALA A 65 -13.52 -15.90 2.24
N GLN A 66 -13.94 -14.64 2.21
CA GLN A 66 -15.22 -14.26 1.62
C GLN A 66 -15.28 -14.55 0.11
N ALA A 67 -14.20 -14.31 -0.63
CA ALA A 67 -14.10 -14.64 -2.05
C ALA A 67 -14.19 -16.15 -2.27
N ASN A 68 -13.48 -16.94 -1.47
CA ASN A 68 -13.50 -18.41 -1.53
C ASN A 68 -14.90 -18.99 -1.24
N ALA A 69 -15.63 -18.41 -0.28
CA ALA A 69 -17.00 -18.83 0.03
C ALA A 69 -17.98 -18.62 -1.16
N ARG A 70 -17.72 -17.61 -2.02
CA ARG A 70 -18.50 -17.36 -3.23
C ARG A 70 -18.00 -18.16 -4.42
N GLY A 71 -16.75 -18.57 -4.39
CA GLY A 71 -16.03 -19.20 -5.49
C GLY A 71 -15.54 -18.18 -6.53
N VAL A 72 -14.30 -18.35 -6.99
CA VAL A 72 -13.69 -17.55 -8.06
C VAL A 72 -13.38 -18.48 -9.23
N HIS A 73 -14.35 -18.60 -10.13
CA HIS A 73 -14.27 -19.52 -11.28
C HIS A 73 -13.95 -20.99 -10.92
N GLY A 74 -14.41 -21.46 -9.73
CA GLY A 74 -14.16 -22.81 -9.23
C GLY A 74 -12.76 -23.02 -8.67
N ARG A 75 -12.03 -21.95 -8.37
CA ARG A 75 -10.69 -21.96 -7.76
C ARG A 75 -10.71 -21.43 -6.35
N GLU A 76 -9.78 -21.93 -5.55
CA GLU A 76 -9.48 -21.44 -4.22
C GLU A 76 -8.36 -20.36 -4.29
N LEU A 77 -8.55 -19.23 -3.64
CA LEU A 77 -7.52 -18.21 -3.47
C LEU A 77 -6.69 -18.51 -2.21
N LYS A 78 -5.37 -18.47 -2.33
CA LYS A 78 -4.44 -18.71 -1.23
C LYS A 78 -3.48 -17.54 -1.07
N LEU A 79 -3.46 -16.91 0.11
CA LEU A 79 -2.50 -15.87 0.46
C LEU A 79 -1.20 -16.49 0.98
N LEU A 80 -0.08 -16.18 0.33
CA LEU A 80 1.27 -16.50 0.77
C LEU A 80 1.88 -15.23 1.36
N ALA A 81 1.73 -15.04 2.66
CA ALA A 81 2.27 -13.89 3.38
C ALA A 81 3.61 -14.25 4.05
N LEU A 82 4.66 -13.52 3.72
CA LEU A 82 5.99 -13.65 4.30
C LEU A 82 6.30 -12.45 5.21
N ASP A 83 6.93 -12.72 6.35
CA ASP A 83 7.38 -11.68 7.27
C ASP A 83 8.70 -11.06 6.79
N ASP A 84 8.73 -9.73 6.67
CA ASP A 84 9.96 -8.98 6.38
C ASP A 84 10.47 -8.19 7.60
N GLY A 85 9.75 -8.17 8.72
CA GLY A 85 10.10 -7.37 9.89
C GLY A 85 10.24 -5.89 9.58
N TYR A 86 9.61 -5.42 8.49
CA TYR A 86 9.74 -4.07 7.94
C TYR A 86 11.16 -3.73 7.45
N ASP A 87 11.94 -4.74 7.07
CA ASP A 87 13.27 -4.59 6.46
C ASP A 87 13.17 -4.63 4.94
N ALA A 88 13.74 -3.62 4.26
CA ALA A 88 13.58 -3.47 2.82
C ALA A 88 14.34 -4.52 2.01
N ALA A 89 15.50 -5.01 2.49
CA ALA A 89 16.26 -6.05 1.82
C ALA A 89 15.52 -7.40 1.94
N ARG A 90 15.03 -7.72 3.14
CA ARG A 90 14.22 -8.92 3.38
C ARG A 90 12.91 -8.90 2.60
N SER A 91 12.30 -7.73 2.44
CA SER A 91 11.09 -7.55 1.62
C SER A 91 11.36 -7.82 0.13
N GLU A 92 12.51 -7.38 -0.39
CA GLU A 92 12.99 -7.69 -1.74
C GLU A 92 13.19 -9.19 -1.94
N ASP A 93 13.89 -9.86 -1.00
CA ASP A 93 14.11 -11.31 -1.05
C ASP A 93 12.79 -12.08 -1.01
N ASN A 94 11.85 -11.67 -0.16
CA ASN A 94 10.50 -12.22 -0.12
C ASN A 94 9.79 -12.07 -1.47
N ALA A 95 9.85 -10.90 -2.09
CA ALA A 95 9.23 -10.66 -3.38
C ALA A 95 9.86 -11.54 -4.48
N ARG A 96 11.20 -11.64 -4.55
CA ARG A 96 11.90 -12.55 -5.47
C ARG A 96 11.42 -13.99 -5.30
N LYS A 97 11.38 -14.48 -4.07
CA LYS A 97 10.92 -15.82 -3.74
C LYS A 97 9.46 -16.04 -4.16
N LEU A 98 8.56 -15.12 -3.84
CA LEU A 98 7.14 -15.22 -4.20
C LEU A 98 6.95 -15.23 -5.72
N ILE A 99 7.69 -14.41 -6.46
CA ILE A 99 7.57 -14.28 -7.93
C ILE A 99 8.14 -15.52 -8.64
N ALA A 100 9.30 -16.03 -8.18
CA ALA A 100 10.01 -17.12 -8.85
C ALA A 100 9.52 -18.50 -8.38
N ASP A 101 9.50 -18.73 -7.06
CA ASP A 101 9.26 -20.07 -6.49
C ASP A 101 7.81 -20.26 -6.07
N GLY A 102 7.14 -19.18 -5.67
CA GLY A 102 5.81 -19.22 -5.05
C GLY A 102 4.67 -19.35 -6.03
N ASN A 103 4.93 -19.34 -7.33
CA ASN A 103 3.89 -19.47 -8.35
C ASN A 103 2.71 -18.52 -8.12
N VAL A 104 2.97 -17.28 -7.69
CA VAL A 104 1.91 -16.33 -7.44
C VAL A 104 1.46 -15.63 -8.73
N VAL A 105 0.17 -15.43 -8.86
CA VAL A 105 -0.44 -14.72 -10.00
C VAL A 105 -0.34 -13.21 -9.84
N ALA A 106 -0.29 -12.73 -8.61
CA ALA A 106 -0.19 -11.32 -8.26
C ALA A 106 0.53 -11.14 -6.93
N LEU A 107 1.11 -9.94 -6.74
CA LEU A 107 1.43 -9.45 -5.41
C LEU A 107 0.29 -8.57 -4.88
N ILE A 108 0.13 -8.53 -3.56
CA ILE A 108 -0.85 -7.68 -2.89
C ILE A 108 -0.28 -7.08 -1.62
N SER A 109 -0.53 -5.79 -1.39
CA SER A 109 -0.38 -5.11 -0.10
C SER A 109 0.99 -5.25 0.59
N CYS A 110 2.11 -5.47 -0.13
CA CYS A 110 3.42 -5.44 0.51
C CYS A 110 3.64 -4.09 1.19
N MET A 111 4.15 -4.11 2.43
CA MET A 111 4.08 -2.97 3.32
C MET A 111 5.35 -2.14 3.34
N GLY A 112 5.22 -0.81 3.26
CA GLY A 112 6.31 0.15 3.47
C GLY A 112 6.81 0.82 2.21
N THR A 113 7.25 2.08 2.34
CA THR A 113 7.77 2.87 1.20
C THR A 113 9.10 2.33 0.70
N ALA A 114 10.11 2.19 1.58
CA ALA A 114 11.42 1.66 1.20
C ALA A 114 11.33 0.22 0.67
N ASN A 115 10.49 -0.61 1.27
CA ASN A 115 10.25 -1.99 0.86
C ASN A 115 9.70 -2.02 -0.58
N ASN A 116 8.68 -1.21 -0.85
CA ASN A 116 8.09 -1.14 -2.18
C ASN A 116 9.02 -0.55 -3.23
N GLN A 117 9.89 0.40 -2.88
CA GLN A 117 10.91 0.91 -3.80
C GLN A 117 11.85 -0.20 -4.31
N ARG A 118 12.11 -1.24 -3.50
CA ARG A 118 12.88 -2.42 -3.90
C ARG A 118 12.06 -3.48 -4.63
N ILE A 119 10.77 -3.61 -4.32
CA ILE A 119 9.86 -4.57 -4.95
C ILE A 119 9.47 -4.15 -6.38
N LEU A 120 9.25 -2.86 -6.62
CA LEU A 120 8.73 -2.37 -7.91
C LEU A 120 9.58 -2.75 -9.14
N PRO A 121 10.92 -2.71 -9.12
CA PRO A 121 11.73 -3.20 -10.23
C PRO A 121 11.47 -4.66 -10.56
N LEU A 122 11.27 -5.52 -9.54
CA LEU A 122 10.97 -6.94 -9.72
C LEU A 122 9.57 -7.16 -10.31
N VAL A 123 8.60 -6.34 -9.91
CA VAL A 123 7.23 -6.34 -10.46
C VAL A 123 7.26 -5.97 -11.93
N ASP A 124 8.05 -4.97 -12.30
CA ASP A 124 8.17 -4.51 -13.69
C ASP A 124 8.89 -5.54 -14.56
N GLU A 125 10.00 -6.10 -14.07
CA GLU A 125 10.74 -7.17 -14.76
C GLU A 125 9.87 -8.40 -15.01
N ALA A 126 9.15 -8.86 -13.99
CA ALA A 126 8.29 -10.05 -14.07
C ALA A 126 6.92 -9.78 -14.70
N GLN A 127 6.58 -8.51 -15.00
CA GLN A 127 5.26 -8.07 -15.49
C GLN A 127 4.09 -8.64 -14.65
N ILE A 128 4.32 -8.85 -13.35
CA ILE A 128 3.34 -9.40 -12.43
C ILE A 128 2.37 -8.31 -11.95
N PRO A 129 1.05 -8.53 -11.97
CA PRO A 129 0.10 -7.61 -11.36
C PRO A 129 0.42 -7.38 -9.88
N TYR A 130 0.48 -6.13 -9.46
CA TYR A 130 0.68 -5.76 -8.07
C TYR A 130 -0.44 -4.85 -7.60
N VAL A 131 -1.28 -5.36 -6.71
CA VAL A 131 -2.47 -4.65 -6.22
C VAL A 131 -2.19 -4.03 -4.85
N ALA A 132 -2.54 -2.76 -4.72
CA ALA A 132 -2.54 -2.01 -3.48
C ALA A 132 -1.22 -2.05 -2.70
N PRO A 133 -0.07 -1.62 -3.27
CA PRO A 133 1.12 -1.37 -2.47
C PRO A 133 0.76 -0.62 -1.20
N GLN A 134 1.14 -1.14 -0.02
CA GLN A 134 0.76 -0.56 1.26
C GLN A 134 1.66 0.63 1.60
N SER A 135 1.54 1.65 0.77
CA SER A 135 2.18 2.96 0.90
C SER A 135 1.45 4.00 0.05
N GLY A 136 1.33 5.22 0.56
CA GLY A 136 0.81 6.37 -0.18
C GLY A 136 1.89 7.18 -0.90
N ALA A 137 3.15 6.75 -0.89
CA ALA A 137 4.29 7.48 -1.42
C ALA A 137 4.17 7.75 -2.92
N ASN A 138 4.44 8.99 -3.35
CA ASN A 138 4.41 9.38 -4.75
C ASN A 138 5.56 8.77 -5.54
N SER A 139 6.69 8.48 -4.89
CA SER A 139 7.82 7.77 -5.49
C SER A 139 7.46 6.41 -6.06
N LEU A 140 6.36 5.80 -5.60
CA LEU A 140 5.84 4.53 -6.09
C LEU A 140 4.78 4.67 -7.21
N ARG A 141 4.35 5.92 -7.52
CA ARG A 141 3.22 6.22 -8.41
C ARG A 141 3.71 6.80 -9.73
N LYS A 142 4.57 6.04 -10.41
CA LYS A 142 5.11 6.46 -11.70
C LYS A 142 4.34 5.82 -12.86
N ALA A 143 4.17 6.58 -13.95
CA ALA A 143 3.44 6.12 -15.13
C ALA A 143 4.09 4.91 -15.82
N GLU A 144 5.38 4.69 -15.60
CA GLU A 144 6.13 3.53 -16.12
C GLU A 144 5.69 2.22 -15.46
N TYR A 145 5.21 2.23 -14.21
CA TYR A 145 4.79 1.03 -13.48
C TYR A 145 3.38 0.56 -13.90
N ARG A 146 3.28 -0.01 -15.10
CA ARG A 146 2.00 -0.40 -15.71
C ARG A 146 1.36 -1.66 -15.11
N SER A 147 2.05 -2.38 -14.25
CA SER A 147 1.53 -3.55 -13.53
C SER A 147 1.11 -3.24 -12.10
N VAL A 148 1.16 -1.97 -11.65
CA VAL A 148 0.89 -1.54 -10.29
C VAL A 148 -0.45 -0.81 -10.19
N PHE A 149 -1.32 -1.29 -9.30
CA PHE A 149 -2.68 -0.79 -9.11
C PHE A 149 -2.87 -0.29 -7.68
N HIS A 150 -2.70 1.01 -7.48
CA HIS A 150 -2.90 1.65 -6.17
C HIS A 150 -4.40 1.72 -5.86
N VAL A 151 -4.76 1.40 -4.61
CA VAL A 151 -6.16 1.50 -4.14
C VAL A 151 -6.37 2.80 -3.37
N ARG A 152 -5.47 3.16 -2.48
CA ARG A 152 -5.58 4.33 -1.59
C ARG A 152 -5.12 5.64 -2.23
N ALA A 153 -5.54 6.78 -1.67
CA ALA A 153 -4.98 8.11 -1.95
C ALA A 153 -3.48 8.19 -1.57
N SER A 154 -2.77 9.18 -2.12
CA SER A 154 -1.35 9.40 -1.83
C SER A 154 -1.12 10.12 -0.50
N TYR A 155 0.11 10.04 0.04
CA TYR A 155 0.53 10.85 1.19
C TYR A 155 0.53 12.35 0.86
N SER A 156 0.78 12.73 -0.37
CA SER A 156 0.67 14.11 -0.83
C SER A 156 -0.78 14.61 -0.75
N ASP A 157 -1.76 13.78 -1.17
CA ASP A 157 -3.17 14.11 -1.02
C ASP A 157 -3.54 14.25 0.47
N GLU A 158 -3.06 13.34 1.33
CA GLU A 158 -3.28 13.39 2.78
C GLU A 158 -2.65 14.66 3.38
N ALA A 159 -1.39 14.98 3.04
CA ALA A 159 -0.70 16.19 3.49
C ALA A 159 -1.44 17.46 3.08
N GLN A 160 -1.88 17.52 1.82
CA GLN A 160 -2.64 18.66 1.29
C GLN A 160 -3.97 18.83 2.05
N ARG A 161 -4.69 17.74 2.28
CA ARG A 161 -5.97 17.77 3.00
C ARG A 161 -5.81 18.20 4.46
N LEU A 162 -4.76 17.70 5.15
CA LEU A 162 -4.41 18.11 6.51
C LEU A 162 -4.05 19.58 6.55
N ALA A 163 -3.18 20.06 5.67
CA ALA A 163 -2.77 21.46 5.60
C ALA A 163 -3.98 22.38 5.35
N GLN A 164 -4.83 22.08 4.37
CA GLN A 164 -6.05 22.85 4.08
C GLN A 164 -6.97 22.95 5.31
N LYS A 165 -7.16 21.86 6.04
CA LYS A 165 -8.01 21.86 7.24
C LYS A 165 -7.42 22.68 8.37
N LEU A 166 -6.11 22.53 8.63
CA LEU A 166 -5.42 23.32 9.66
C LEU A 166 -5.47 24.80 9.36
N VAL A 167 -5.22 25.20 8.10
CA VAL A 167 -5.34 26.60 7.64
C VAL A 167 -6.77 27.14 7.83
N ALA A 168 -7.77 26.35 7.46
CA ALA A 168 -9.18 26.75 7.64
C ALA A 168 -9.57 26.94 9.11
N MET A 169 -8.81 26.32 10.04
CA MET A 169 -8.97 26.50 11.48
C MET A 169 -8.09 27.64 12.05
N GLY A 170 -7.36 28.40 11.20
CA GLY A 170 -6.44 29.45 11.61
C GLY A 170 -5.12 28.94 12.17
N ILE A 171 -4.79 27.67 12.02
CA ILE A 171 -3.55 27.05 12.48
C ILE A 171 -2.50 27.21 11.38
N THR A 172 -1.55 28.12 11.57
CA THR A 172 -0.56 28.51 10.55
C THR A 172 0.90 28.29 10.95
N ASP A 173 1.21 28.16 12.25
CA ASP A 173 2.55 27.84 12.76
C ASP A 173 2.59 26.35 13.14
N LEU A 174 3.22 25.54 12.28
CA LEU A 174 3.24 24.09 12.40
C LEU A 174 4.63 23.57 12.74
N ALA A 175 4.66 22.47 13.49
CA ALA A 175 5.81 21.60 13.58
C ALA A 175 5.49 20.23 12.95
N ILE A 176 6.53 19.51 12.54
CA ILE A 176 6.45 18.12 12.14
C ILE A 176 7.52 17.30 12.84
N VAL A 177 7.11 16.19 13.47
CA VAL A 177 8.01 15.14 13.93
C VAL A 177 7.96 14.01 12.91
N TYR A 178 9.09 13.68 12.29
CA TYR A 178 9.14 12.64 11.25
C TYR A 178 10.21 11.60 11.53
N GLN A 179 9.91 10.34 11.25
CA GLN A 179 10.90 9.25 11.27
C GLN A 179 11.87 9.40 10.10
N ASP A 180 13.17 9.15 10.33
CA ASP A 180 14.19 9.15 9.28
C ASP A 180 14.13 7.89 8.43
N THR A 181 12.97 7.68 7.83
CA THR A 181 12.65 6.59 6.88
C THR A 181 12.29 7.19 5.52
N ALA A 182 12.21 6.35 4.48
CA ALA A 182 11.73 6.80 3.17
C ALA A 182 10.33 7.43 3.28
N PHE A 183 9.42 6.82 4.06
CA PHE A 183 8.09 7.37 4.33
C PHE A 183 8.15 8.74 5.01
N GLY A 184 8.87 8.86 6.13
CA GLY A 184 8.86 10.11 6.91
C GLY A 184 9.51 11.28 6.15
N ARG A 185 10.59 11.03 5.40
CA ARG A 185 11.22 12.05 4.56
C ARG A 185 10.33 12.49 3.39
N GLU A 186 9.66 11.55 2.73
CA GLU A 186 8.73 11.87 1.64
C GLU A 186 7.52 12.64 2.17
N PHE A 187 6.93 12.22 3.30
CA PHE A 187 5.82 12.95 3.92
C PHE A 187 6.20 14.36 4.37
N LEU A 188 7.41 14.58 4.91
CA LEU A 188 7.92 15.92 5.19
C LEU A 188 7.98 16.78 3.91
N ALA A 189 8.45 16.22 2.79
CA ALA A 189 8.47 16.93 1.51
C ALA A 189 7.05 17.27 1.02
N ASP A 190 6.11 16.34 1.15
CA ASP A 190 4.70 16.53 0.81
C ASP A 190 4.05 17.63 1.66
N VAL A 191 4.31 17.65 2.98
CA VAL A 191 3.83 18.71 3.89
C VAL A 191 4.41 20.06 3.50
N ASN A 192 5.73 20.14 3.23
CA ASN A 192 6.36 21.38 2.77
C ASN A 192 5.70 21.91 1.48
N ALA A 193 5.43 21.02 0.51
CA ALA A 193 4.78 21.38 -0.74
C ALA A 193 3.34 21.88 -0.50
N ALA A 194 2.59 21.19 0.37
CA ALA A 194 1.21 21.56 0.69
C ALA A 194 1.13 22.93 1.40
N LEU A 195 2.01 23.20 2.36
CA LEU A 195 2.06 24.49 3.06
C LEU A 195 2.51 25.61 2.14
N LYS A 196 3.51 25.38 1.29
CA LYS A 196 3.92 26.34 0.25
C LYS A 196 2.77 26.69 -0.69
N ALA A 197 1.99 25.71 -1.12
CA ALA A 197 0.81 25.93 -1.98
C ALA A 197 -0.28 26.75 -1.26
N ALA A 198 -0.35 26.66 0.08
CA ALA A 198 -1.22 27.46 0.93
C ALA A 198 -0.60 28.82 1.33
N SER A 199 0.55 29.21 0.77
CA SER A 199 1.30 30.44 1.11
C SER A 199 1.72 30.52 2.59
N LEU A 200 1.96 29.37 3.22
CA LEU A 200 2.45 29.28 4.59
C LEU A 200 3.94 28.97 4.65
N GLN A 201 4.53 29.25 5.81
CA GLN A 201 5.91 28.87 6.14
C GLN A 201 6.06 27.35 6.21
N ALA A 202 7.27 26.87 5.89
CA ALA A 202 7.63 25.47 6.14
C ALA A 202 7.51 25.15 7.64
N PRO A 203 7.10 23.93 8.01
CA PRO A 203 6.96 23.55 9.40
C PRO A 203 8.33 23.44 10.07
N LYS A 204 8.42 23.69 11.38
CA LYS A 204 9.60 23.37 12.17
C LYS A 204 9.76 21.84 12.20
N ALA A 205 10.80 21.32 11.56
CA ALA A 205 10.98 19.88 11.38
C ALA A 205 11.90 19.27 12.44
N PHE A 206 11.41 18.23 13.11
CA PHE A 206 12.13 17.48 14.13
C PHE A 206 12.30 16.04 13.68
N LYS A 207 13.55 15.64 13.46
CA LYS A 207 13.90 14.30 13.00
C LYS A 207 13.93 13.33 14.18
N LEU A 208 13.32 12.16 13.99
CA LEU A 208 13.35 11.05 14.91
C LEU A 208 14.05 9.86 14.22
N ASP A 209 14.89 9.13 14.97
CA ASP A 209 15.47 7.90 14.44
C ASP A 209 14.38 6.85 14.10
N ASN A 210 14.75 5.85 13.33
CA ASN A 210 13.82 4.85 12.83
C ASN A 210 13.15 4.01 13.95
N GLN A 211 13.79 3.90 15.12
CA GLN A 211 13.31 3.07 16.24
C GLN A 211 12.63 3.88 17.34
N GLY A 212 12.67 5.21 17.28
CA GLY A 212 12.06 6.08 18.28
C GLY A 212 12.84 6.19 19.60
N ALA A 213 14.14 5.92 19.59
CA ALA A 213 14.96 5.98 20.81
C ALA A 213 14.99 7.38 21.46
N GLN A 214 14.77 8.45 20.68
CA GLN A 214 14.88 9.85 21.10
C GLN A 214 13.51 10.54 21.27
N VAL A 215 12.41 9.79 21.41
CA VAL A 215 11.04 10.34 21.48
C VAL A 215 10.92 11.46 22.51
N ALA A 216 11.42 11.27 23.76
CA ALA A 216 11.29 12.26 24.82
C ALA A 216 12.03 13.57 24.50
N ASP A 217 13.23 13.48 23.91
CA ASP A 217 14.03 14.65 23.55
C ASP A 217 13.40 15.43 22.39
N VAL A 218 12.96 14.72 21.37
CA VAL A 218 12.30 15.30 20.19
C VAL A 218 11.00 15.99 20.60
N VAL A 219 10.20 15.39 21.48
CA VAL A 219 8.96 16.01 21.97
C VAL A 219 9.26 17.29 22.76
N ARG A 220 10.27 17.28 23.64
CA ARG A 220 10.68 18.50 24.37
C ARG A 220 11.09 19.63 23.42
N GLN A 221 11.87 19.31 22.36
CA GLN A 221 12.28 20.30 21.36
C GLN A 221 11.08 20.84 20.58
N ALA A 222 10.16 19.95 20.14
CA ALA A 222 8.97 20.34 19.40
C ALA A 222 8.04 21.24 20.25
N VAL A 223 7.86 20.92 21.53
CA VAL A 223 7.03 21.71 22.45
C VAL A 223 7.72 23.08 22.76
N ALA A 224 9.05 23.11 22.94
CA ALA A 224 9.79 24.35 23.16
C ALA A 224 9.69 25.33 21.97
N ALA A 225 9.47 24.83 20.75
CA ALA A 225 9.25 25.64 19.56
C ALA A 225 7.86 26.30 19.52
N LYS A 226 6.96 25.98 20.46
CA LYS A 226 5.59 26.51 20.64
C LYS A 226 4.75 26.54 19.34
N PRO A 227 4.65 25.44 18.59
CA PRO A 227 3.81 25.41 17.40
C PRO A 227 2.33 25.42 17.78
N MET A 228 1.47 25.89 16.87
CA MET A 228 0.02 25.82 17.04
C MET A 228 -0.49 24.37 16.90
N ALA A 229 0.18 23.52 16.10
CA ALA A 229 -0.09 22.09 16.01
C ALA A 229 1.17 21.32 15.57
N VAL A 230 1.20 20.02 15.86
CA VAL A 230 2.28 19.12 15.45
C VAL A 230 1.73 18.03 14.52
N LEU A 231 2.37 17.91 13.35
CA LEU A 231 2.14 16.81 12.43
C LEU A 231 3.06 15.64 12.78
N LEU A 232 2.52 14.41 12.76
CA LEU A 232 3.28 13.19 12.99
C LEU A 232 3.51 12.46 11.65
N GLY A 233 4.74 12.57 11.14
CA GLY A 233 5.24 11.82 9.98
C GLY A 233 5.86 10.49 10.39
N THR A 234 5.14 9.73 11.22
CA THR A 234 5.59 8.50 11.86
C THR A 234 4.52 7.42 11.77
N ALA A 235 4.85 6.16 12.07
CA ALA A 235 3.93 5.05 11.99
C ALA A 235 4.10 4.04 13.14
N GLY A 236 3.02 3.36 13.50
CA GLY A 236 2.98 2.25 14.45
C GLY A 236 3.37 2.66 15.88
N ASP A 237 4.17 1.83 16.53
CA ASP A 237 4.53 1.99 17.94
C ASP A 237 5.29 3.29 18.21
N VAL A 238 6.06 3.79 17.24
CA VAL A 238 6.76 5.08 17.34
C VAL A 238 5.75 6.24 17.41
N SER A 239 4.68 6.20 16.62
CA SER A 239 3.60 7.20 16.72
C SER A 239 2.88 7.13 18.07
N ALA A 240 2.60 5.93 18.55
CA ALA A 240 1.98 5.75 19.86
C ALA A 240 2.87 6.28 21.00
N ALA A 241 4.18 6.04 20.93
CA ALA A 241 5.15 6.57 21.88
C ALA A 241 5.20 8.12 21.87
N LEU A 242 5.19 8.73 20.66
CA LEU A 242 5.11 10.18 20.50
C LEU A 242 3.83 10.75 21.13
N VAL A 243 2.67 10.15 20.83
CA VAL A 243 1.39 10.58 21.41
C VAL A 243 1.46 10.52 22.93
N ASN A 244 1.93 9.40 23.50
CA ASN A 244 2.08 9.26 24.95
C ASN A 244 2.94 10.36 25.55
N GLU A 245 4.09 10.66 24.92
CA GLU A 245 5.01 11.69 25.46
C GLU A 245 4.46 13.10 25.28
N PHE A 246 3.82 13.43 24.14
CA PHE A 246 3.13 14.71 23.99
C PHE A 246 2.03 14.90 25.03
N LYS A 247 1.20 13.90 25.29
CA LYS A 247 0.14 13.97 26.29
C LYS A 247 0.67 14.11 27.71
N LYS A 248 1.89 13.67 27.98
CA LYS A 248 2.58 13.84 29.27
C LYS A 248 3.20 15.25 29.41
N VAL A 249 3.88 15.75 28.36
CA VAL A 249 4.65 17.00 28.42
C VAL A 249 3.79 18.22 28.10
N SER A 250 2.89 18.12 27.12
CA SER A 250 2.02 19.21 26.65
C SER A 250 0.69 18.67 26.14
N PRO A 251 -0.24 18.25 27.03
CA PRO A 251 -1.49 17.57 26.68
C PRO A 251 -2.42 18.41 25.79
N SER A 252 -2.26 19.74 25.84
CA SER A 252 -3.07 20.67 25.02
C SER A 252 -2.54 20.87 23.59
N THR A 253 -1.32 20.40 23.26
CA THR A 253 -0.77 20.53 21.91
C THR A 253 -1.62 19.72 20.92
N PRO A 254 -2.24 20.35 19.90
CA PRO A 254 -2.98 19.64 18.87
C PRO A 254 -2.05 18.76 18.06
N LEU A 255 -2.45 17.49 17.85
CA LEU A 255 -1.73 16.52 17.04
C LEU A 255 -2.54 16.16 15.80
N ALA A 256 -1.87 16.03 14.66
CA ALA A 256 -2.45 15.50 13.45
C ALA A 256 -1.49 14.51 12.78
N ALA A 257 -2.05 13.50 12.13
CA ALA A 257 -1.25 12.45 11.52
C ALA A 257 -1.92 11.85 10.27
N THR A 258 -1.14 11.08 9.50
CA THR A 258 -1.64 10.34 8.36
C THR A 258 -2.44 9.11 8.77
N SER A 259 -3.18 8.56 7.82
CA SER A 259 -3.95 7.31 7.95
C SER A 259 -3.12 6.11 8.44
N VAL A 260 -1.79 6.12 8.26
CA VAL A 260 -0.89 5.02 8.66
C VAL A 260 -0.28 5.16 10.04
N ALA A 261 -0.55 6.26 10.74
CA ALA A 261 0.14 6.59 11.99
C ALA A 261 -0.12 5.58 13.12
N LEU A 262 -1.38 5.17 13.29
CA LEU A 262 -1.80 4.35 14.43
C LEU A 262 -2.56 3.11 13.97
N SER A 263 -2.24 1.95 14.56
CA SER A 263 -3.02 0.74 14.44
C SER A 263 -4.19 0.73 15.43
N GLY A 264 -5.13 -0.20 15.28
CA GLY A 264 -6.16 -0.45 16.28
C GLY A 264 -5.58 -0.82 17.65
N ASP A 265 -4.48 -1.61 17.65
CA ASP A 265 -3.73 -1.94 18.88
C ASP A 265 -3.15 -0.69 19.54
N ASN A 266 -2.52 0.18 18.76
CA ASN A 266 -1.99 1.44 19.29
C ASN A 266 -3.11 2.29 19.90
N LEU A 267 -4.27 2.38 19.24
CA LEU A 267 -5.42 3.12 19.75
C LEU A 267 -5.97 2.52 21.05
N ARG A 268 -6.03 1.20 21.17
CA ARG A 268 -6.45 0.53 22.42
C ARG A 268 -5.47 0.80 23.56
N GLN A 269 -4.16 0.72 23.30
CA GLN A 269 -3.13 0.99 24.31
C GLN A 269 -3.09 2.47 24.75
N LEU A 270 -3.32 3.40 23.81
CA LEU A 270 -3.42 4.82 24.11
C LEU A 270 -4.68 5.17 24.92
N GLY A 271 -5.78 4.47 24.68
CA GLY A 271 -7.07 4.74 25.32
C GLY A 271 -7.46 6.21 25.17
N GLY A 272 -7.87 6.85 26.26
CA GLY A 272 -8.28 8.27 26.27
C GLY A 272 -7.20 9.26 25.81
N LYS A 273 -5.91 8.90 25.80
CA LYS A 273 -4.82 9.74 25.32
C LYS A 273 -4.87 9.97 23.81
N ALA A 274 -5.54 9.09 23.06
CA ALA A 274 -5.74 9.27 21.63
C ALA A 274 -6.74 10.39 21.30
N ALA A 275 -7.56 10.82 22.27
CA ALA A 275 -8.58 11.84 22.05
C ALA A 275 -8.00 13.16 21.53
N GLY A 276 -8.69 13.74 20.54
CA GLY A 276 -8.33 15.01 19.93
C GLY A 276 -7.26 14.92 18.84
N ILE A 277 -6.73 13.74 18.52
CA ILE A 277 -5.80 13.57 17.39
C ILE A 277 -6.60 13.62 16.10
N ALA A 278 -6.22 14.48 15.17
CA ALA A 278 -6.76 14.50 13.81
C ALA A 278 -6.03 13.47 12.94
N LEU A 279 -6.79 12.62 12.24
CA LEU A 279 -6.23 11.64 11.31
C LEU A 279 -6.83 11.83 9.92
N SER A 280 -6.00 11.73 8.88
CA SER A 280 -6.51 11.53 7.54
C SER A 280 -7.04 10.10 7.38
N MET A 281 -8.07 9.95 6.56
CA MET A 281 -8.71 8.66 6.28
C MET A 281 -8.76 8.45 4.77
N VAL A 282 -8.19 7.35 4.31
CA VAL A 282 -8.19 6.95 2.88
C VAL A 282 -9.29 5.96 2.54
N LEU A 283 -10.11 5.64 3.54
CA LEU A 283 -11.32 4.80 3.48
C LEU A 283 -12.37 5.38 4.44
N PRO A 284 -13.65 5.05 4.26
CA PRO A 284 -14.67 5.34 5.28
C PRO A 284 -14.27 4.80 6.65
N ASP A 285 -14.76 5.41 7.72
CA ASP A 285 -14.50 4.89 9.07
C ASP A 285 -14.98 3.44 9.21
N ALA A 286 -14.09 2.56 9.68
CA ALA A 286 -14.33 1.12 9.86
C ALA A 286 -15.46 0.79 10.85
N GLY A 287 -15.87 1.75 11.67
CA GLY A 287 -17.00 1.69 12.60
C GLY A 287 -18.33 2.18 12.00
N ARG A 288 -18.32 2.84 10.85
CA ARG A 288 -19.51 3.50 10.27
C ARG A 288 -20.42 2.53 9.53
N THR A 289 -21.27 1.82 10.26
CA THR A 289 -22.16 0.78 9.72
C THR A 289 -23.27 1.30 8.78
N SER A 290 -23.46 2.60 8.63
CA SER A 290 -24.32 3.17 7.57
C SER A 290 -23.79 2.91 6.17
N VAL A 291 -22.45 2.72 6.00
CA VAL A 291 -21.80 2.39 4.73
C VAL A 291 -21.90 0.89 4.48
N ALA A 292 -22.40 0.48 3.31
CA ALA A 292 -22.58 -0.93 2.97
C ALA A 292 -21.27 -1.72 2.98
N LEU A 293 -20.20 -1.15 2.40
CA LEU A 293 -18.86 -1.74 2.39
C LEU A 293 -18.34 -2.03 3.80
N VAL A 294 -18.62 -1.15 4.78
CA VAL A 294 -18.21 -1.35 6.18
C VAL A 294 -18.97 -2.51 6.82
N ARG A 295 -20.27 -2.63 6.55
CA ARG A 295 -21.05 -3.79 7.02
C ARG A 295 -20.54 -5.11 6.44
N ASP A 296 -20.19 -5.12 5.15
CA ASP A 296 -19.66 -6.31 4.49
C ASP A 296 -18.30 -6.70 5.05
N TYR A 297 -17.41 -5.71 5.26
CA TYR A 297 -16.14 -5.91 5.92
C TYR A 297 -16.30 -6.53 7.33
N GLN A 298 -17.13 -5.91 8.18
CA GLN A 298 -17.33 -6.41 9.56
C GLN A 298 -17.91 -7.83 9.58
N ARG A 299 -18.79 -8.15 8.62
CA ARG A 299 -19.34 -9.50 8.46
C ARG A 299 -18.27 -10.49 8.03
N ALA A 300 -17.42 -10.12 7.05
CA ALA A 300 -16.32 -10.96 6.60
C ALA A 300 -15.29 -11.21 7.70
N MET A 301 -14.92 -10.18 8.46
CA MET A 301 -14.01 -10.30 9.62
C MET A 301 -14.57 -11.29 10.66
N LYS A 302 -15.83 -11.15 11.05
CA LYS A 302 -16.48 -12.06 11.99
C LYS A 302 -16.54 -13.49 11.49
N ALA A 303 -16.85 -13.69 10.21
CA ALA A 303 -16.89 -15.01 9.59
C ALA A 303 -15.50 -15.67 9.53
N ALA A 304 -14.43 -14.88 9.43
CA ALA A 304 -13.04 -15.33 9.50
C ALA A 304 -12.50 -15.48 10.94
N GLY A 305 -13.35 -15.26 11.98
CA GLY A 305 -13.00 -15.41 13.39
C GLY A 305 -12.39 -14.17 14.04
N PHE A 306 -12.34 -13.03 13.36
CA PHE A 306 -11.82 -11.77 13.90
C PHE A 306 -12.94 -10.92 14.48
N GLN A 307 -12.76 -10.47 15.73
CA GLN A 307 -13.79 -9.68 16.44
C GLN A 307 -13.50 -8.18 16.45
N GLU A 308 -12.27 -7.79 16.11
CA GLU A 308 -11.83 -6.40 16.15
C GLU A 308 -11.77 -5.80 14.75
N PHE A 309 -12.15 -4.52 14.69
CA PHE A 309 -12.22 -3.76 13.45
C PHE A 309 -11.31 -2.55 13.54
N SER A 310 -10.47 -2.36 12.53
CA SER A 310 -9.57 -1.22 12.44
C SER A 310 -9.51 -0.68 11.02
N ALA A 311 -9.05 0.57 10.87
CA ALA A 311 -8.81 1.14 9.56
C ALA A 311 -7.83 0.29 8.73
N ARG A 312 -6.87 -0.35 9.41
CA ARG A 312 -5.85 -1.16 8.74
C ARG A 312 -6.38 -2.50 8.24
N SER A 313 -7.15 -3.22 9.07
CA SER A 313 -7.79 -4.45 8.60
C SER A 313 -8.89 -4.16 7.56
N PHE A 314 -9.56 -3.03 7.65
CA PHE A 314 -10.50 -2.60 6.61
C PHE A 314 -9.79 -2.34 5.27
N GLU A 315 -8.61 -1.72 5.29
CA GLU A 315 -7.81 -1.51 4.07
C GLU A 315 -7.37 -2.85 3.47
N GLY A 316 -6.92 -3.82 4.27
CA GLY A 316 -6.62 -5.17 3.80
C GLY A 316 -7.81 -5.86 3.12
N TYR A 317 -8.99 -5.77 3.74
CA TYR A 317 -10.24 -6.31 3.16
C TYR A 317 -10.57 -5.65 1.81
N VAL A 318 -10.50 -4.31 1.72
CA VAL A 318 -10.75 -3.59 0.47
C VAL A 318 -9.76 -3.99 -0.62
N ASN A 319 -8.49 -4.13 -0.28
CA ASN A 319 -7.45 -4.55 -1.22
C ASN A 319 -7.73 -5.96 -1.78
N ALA A 320 -8.15 -6.89 -0.91
CA ALA A 320 -8.57 -8.23 -1.33
C ALA A 320 -9.80 -8.19 -2.25
N ARG A 321 -10.78 -7.31 -1.98
CA ARG A 321 -11.96 -7.10 -2.83
C ARG A 321 -11.59 -6.60 -4.22
N VAL A 322 -10.66 -5.64 -4.32
CA VAL A 322 -10.18 -5.12 -5.62
C VAL A 322 -9.45 -6.21 -6.41
N LEU A 323 -8.59 -6.99 -5.76
CA LEU A 323 -7.93 -8.12 -6.43
C LEU A 323 -8.94 -9.16 -6.90
N THR A 324 -9.91 -9.53 -6.06
CA THR A 324 -10.97 -10.50 -6.41
C THR A 324 -11.78 -10.03 -7.60
N GLU A 325 -12.16 -8.76 -7.65
CA GLU A 325 -12.84 -8.17 -8.82
C GLU A 325 -12.00 -8.32 -10.09
N GLY A 326 -10.69 -8.07 -10.01
CA GLY A 326 -9.77 -8.29 -11.13
C GLY A 326 -9.72 -9.75 -11.56
N LEU A 327 -9.69 -10.70 -10.62
CA LEU A 327 -9.68 -12.14 -10.89
C LEU A 327 -11.00 -12.60 -11.53
N GLU A 328 -12.13 -12.13 -11.06
CA GLU A 328 -13.45 -12.44 -11.63
C GLU A 328 -13.54 -11.95 -13.08
N ARG A 329 -13.08 -10.74 -13.37
CA ARG A 329 -13.05 -10.18 -14.73
C ARG A 329 -12.04 -10.85 -15.65
N ALA A 330 -10.93 -11.36 -15.12
CA ALA A 330 -9.91 -12.06 -15.91
C ALA A 330 -10.41 -13.42 -16.46
N GLY A 331 -11.40 -14.04 -15.80
CA GLY A 331 -12.07 -15.25 -16.26
C GLY A 331 -11.32 -16.55 -15.92
N ARG A 332 -11.80 -17.64 -16.52
CA ARG A 332 -11.27 -19.00 -16.23
C ARG A 332 -9.84 -19.21 -16.71
N ASP A 333 -9.49 -18.69 -17.89
CA ASP A 333 -8.14 -18.83 -18.46
C ASP A 333 -7.24 -17.73 -17.91
N LEU A 334 -7.03 -17.76 -16.62
CA LEU A 334 -6.28 -16.73 -15.89
C LEU A 334 -4.80 -16.78 -16.27
N THR A 335 -4.23 -15.63 -16.61
CA THR A 335 -2.79 -15.38 -16.73
C THR A 335 -2.47 -14.05 -16.07
N ARG A 336 -1.19 -13.82 -15.74
CA ARG A 336 -0.75 -12.51 -15.21
C ARG A 336 -1.16 -11.35 -16.13
N ALA A 337 -1.02 -11.55 -17.45
CA ALA A 337 -1.41 -10.56 -18.46
C ALA A 337 -2.91 -10.29 -18.47
N LYS A 338 -3.75 -11.35 -18.42
CA LYS A 338 -5.21 -11.21 -18.36
C LYS A 338 -5.65 -10.52 -17.09
N LEU A 339 -5.07 -10.86 -15.92
CA LEU A 339 -5.35 -10.19 -14.66
C LEU A 339 -4.96 -8.71 -14.70
N ARG A 340 -3.77 -8.39 -15.21
CA ARG A 340 -3.35 -6.99 -15.38
C ARG A 340 -4.32 -6.19 -16.23
N ASN A 341 -4.74 -6.75 -17.37
CA ASN A 341 -5.69 -6.10 -18.28
C ASN A 341 -7.08 -5.94 -17.63
N ALA A 342 -7.52 -6.95 -16.89
CA ALA A 342 -8.79 -6.91 -16.15
C ALA A 342 -8.80 -5.83 -15.07
N LEU A 343 -7.71 -5.73 -14.28
CA LEU A 343 -7.53 -4.66 -13.29
C LEU A 343 -7.49 -3.29 -13.96
N ALA A 344 -6.69 -3.12 -15.01
CA ALA A 344 -6.62 -1.89 -15.78
C ALA A 344 -7.96 -1.51 -16.43
N GLY A 345 -8.85 -2.46 -16.63
CA GLY A 345 -10.19 -2.29 -17.18
C GLY A 345 -11.28 -1.94 -16.15
N ILE A 346 -10.97 -1.87 -14.85
CA ILE A 346 -11.96 -1.51 -13.83
C ILE A 346 -12.35 -0.04 -14.01
N ARG A 347 -13.65 0.20 -14.20
CA ARG A 347 -14.27 1.52 -14.37
C ARG A 347 -15.48 1.64 -13.46
N GLY A 348 -15.54 2.72 -12.70
CA GLY A 348 -16.70 3.07 -11.91
C GLY A 348 -17.21 1.97 -10.97
N ASN A 349 -16.34 1.10 -10.45
CA ASN A 349 -16.74 -0.03 -9.61
C ASN A 349 -16.97 0.45 -8.17
N ASP A 350 -18.25 0.59 -7.77
CA ASP A 350 -18.62 0.91 -6.40
C ASP A 350 -18.67 -0.36 -5.54
N LEU A 351 -17.75 -0.43 -4.57
CA LEU A 351 -17.70 -1.53 -3.61
C LEU A 351 -18.77 -1.43 -2.49
N GLY A 352 -19.69 -0.48 -2.59
CA GLY A 352 -20.74 -0.21 -1.61
C GLY A 352 -20.44 1.03 -0.75
N GLY A 353 -20.03 2.11 -1.40
CA GLY A 353 -19.66 3.40 -0.81
C GLY A 353 -18.16 3.73 -0.92
N LEU A 354 -17.41 2.98 -1.72
CA LEU A 354 -16.04 3.30 -2.14
C LEU A 354 -15.90 3.00 -3.63
N LEU A 355 -15.71 4.04 -4.43
CA LEU A 355 -15.52 3.92 -5.87
C LEU A 355 -14.08 3.53 -6.19
N ILE A 356 -13.91 2.50 -7.02
CA ILE A 356 -12.62 2.09 -7.61
C ILE A 356 -12.69 2.32 -9.12
N ASP A 357 -11.80 3.17 -9.62
CA ASP A 357 -11.77 3.55 -11.03
C ASP A 357 -10.33 3.75 -11.52
N TYR A 358 -9.90 2.94 -12.46
CA TYR A 358 -8.59 3.04 -13.10
C TYR A 358 -8.65 3.68 -14.50
N ALA A 359 -9.71 4.47 -14.81
CA ALA A 359 -9.89 5.13 -16.11
C ALA A 359 -8.74 6.07 -16.49
N GLY A 360 -8.04 6.64 -15.51
CA GLY A 360 -6.92 7.57 -15.75
C GLY A 360 -5.67 6.91 -16.33
N GLY A 361 -5.61 5.59 -16.43
CA GLY A 361 -4.40 4.87 -16.85
C GLY A 361 -3.30 4.88 -15.78
N ALA A 362 -2.07 4.50 -16.17
CA ALA A 362 -0.93 4.49 -15.25
C ALA A 362 -0.42 5.93 -14.97
N PRO A 363 -0.09 6.25 -13.71
CA PRO A 363 -0.21 5.37 -12.55
C PRO A 363 -1.68 5.10 -12.20
N TYR A 364 -2.03 3.82 -12.10
CA TYR A 364 -3.40 3.42 -11.77
C TYR A 364 -3.69 3.73 -10.31
N VAL A 365 -4.59 4.69 -10.04
CA VAL A 365 -5.05 5.09 -8.70
C VAL A 365 -6.56 4.88 -8.64
N GLY A 366 -6.98 3.83 -7.92
CA GLY A 366 -8.38 3.36 -7.92
C GLY A 366 -9.31 4.23 -7.10
N SER A 367 -8.91 4.63 -5.90
CA SER A 367 -9.74 5.49 -5.05
C SER A 367 -9.10 6.85 -4.81
N ARG A 368 -9.93 7.88 -4.82
CA ARG A 368 -9.59 9.24 -4.39
C ARG A 368 -10.30 9.61 -3.09
N PHE A 369 -10.86 8.62 -2.39
CA PHE A 369 -11.49 8.86 -1.11
C PHE A 369 -10.45 9.41 -0.13
N LEU A 370 -10.77 10.55 0.45
CA LEU A 370 -9.94 11.21 1.43
C LEU A 370 -10.82 12.06 2.36
N ASP A 371 -10.82 11.73 3.63
CA ASP A 371 -11.55 12.46 4.67
C ASP A 371 -10.63 12.72 5.86
N LEU A 372 -11.12 13.49 6.82
CA LEU A 372 -10.45 13.79 8.07
C LEU A 372 -11.39 13.48 9.22
N GLY A 373 -10.89 12.74 10.19
CA GLY A 373 -11.59 12.49 11.43
C GLY A 373 -10.77 12.93 12.64
N VAL A 374 -11.44 13.12 13.75
CA VAL A 374 -10.81 13.37 15.04
C VAL A 374 -11.10 12.18 15.95
N LEU A 375 -10.10 11.68 16.65
CA LEU A 375 -10.27 10.58 17.59
C LEU A 375 -11.01 11.06 18.85
N GLY A 376 -12.07 10.38 19.19
CA GLY A 376 -12.78 10.54 20.47
C GLY A 376 -12.06 9.82 21.63
N ALA A 377 -12.55 10.00 22.85
CA ALA A 377 -11.97 9.39 24.06
C ALA A 377 -12.01 7.85 24.05
N ASN A 378 -12.88 7.26 23.24
CA ASN A 378 -13.01 5.81 23.07
C ASN A 378 -12.15 5.25 21.91
N GLY A 379 -11.27 6.07 21.32
CA GLY A 379 -10.44 5.69 20.17
C GLY A 379 -11.20 5.54 18.84
N ARG A 380 -12.49 5.92 18.79
CA ARG A 380 -13.30 5.93 17.56
C ARG A 380 -13.27 7.31 16.91
N MET A 381 -13.45 7.34 15.60
CA MET A 381 -13.59 8.62 14.88
C MET A 381 -14.88 9.31 15.29
N VAL A 382 -14.78 10.64 15.48
CA VAL A 382 -15.89 11.57 15.66
C VAL A 382 -15.80 12.62 14.55
N GLY A 383 -16.92 12.84 13.84
CA GLY A 383 -16.98 13.78 12.71
C GLY A 383 -17.86 13.27 11.59
#